data_09ac0bb232ebe104d4ef76994e85bf12
#
_entry.id   09ac0bb232ebe104d4ef76994e85bf12
#
_cell.length_a   1.000
_cell.length_b   1.000
_cell.length_c   1.000
_cell.angle_alpha   90.00
_cell.angle_beta   90.00
_cell.angle_gamma   90.00
#
_symmetry.space_group_name_H-M   'P 1'
#
loop_
_entity.id
_entity.type
_entity.pdbx_description
1 polymer ?
#
loop_
_entity_poly.entity_id
_entity_poly.type
_entity_poly.pdbx_seq_one_letter_code
_entity_poly.pdbx_strand_id
1 'polypeptide(L)'
;MHQYVQGELPYDARQAQLSKHGFICTCRLCALDVADGVEQRKRREEVFARDWPPLLERSRALFKGRADSEAHKDMAEALLAAANTLESTYAPTRGALRPDMVDVWYRVAMHVRQYDVPRAVRLARQSLEATGAVIEPFQPGKRHVSHLPDLHFDGAIRSMLMLFDTHWQRHEADEALAWIDAALQTHMCMIGGGRALFVQRWAHGDYPLDAWLATC
;
A
#
# COMPACT_ATOMS: atom_id res chain seq x y z
N MET A 1 -11.22 -3.00 18.49
CA MET A 1 -12.43 -3.55 17.85
C MET A 1 -12.23 -3.96 16.38
N HIS A 2 -11.07 -3.66 15.75
CA HIS A 2 -10.78 -3.96 14.33
C HIS A 2 -10.27 -5.37 14.03
N GLN A 3 -10.17 -6.27 15.01
CA GLN A 3 -9.62 -7.62 14.82
C GLN A 3 -10.55 -8.59 14.07
N TYR A 4 -11.82 -8.25 13.88
CA TYR A 4 -12.81 -9.20 13.35
C TYR A 4 -13.14 -9.04 11.87
N VAL A 5 -12.71 -7.93 11.22
CA VAL A 5 -13.03 -7.69 9.81
C VAL A 5 -11.81 -7.10 9.12
N GLN A 6 -11.30 -7.80 8.11
CA GLN A 6 -10.22 -7.29 7.27
C GLN A 6 -10.73 -6.05 6.53
N GLY A 7 -10.09 -4.89 6.74
CA GLY A 7 -10.41 -3.64 6.05
C GLY A 7 -10.24 -3.72 4.52
N GLU A 8 -9.66 -4.82 4.06
CA GLU A 8 -9.44 -5.17 2.65
C GLU A 8 -10.68 -5.75 1.97
N LEU A 9 -11.70 -6.15 2.74
CA LEU A 9 -12.93 -6.68 2.14
C LEU A 9 -13.81 -5.55 1.59
N PRO A 10 -14.55 -5.81 0.49
CA PRO A 10 -15.57 -4.91 0.00
C PRO A 10 -16.60 -4.55 1.08
N TYR A 11 -17.22 -3.37 0.96
CA TYR A 11 -18.16 -2.84 1.96
C TYR A 11 -19.25 -3.85 2.33
N ASP A 12 -19.90 -4.44 1.33
CA ASP A 12 -21.04 -5.35 1.57
C ASP A 12 -20.58 -6.64 2.27
N ALA A 13 -19.39 -7.16 1.95
CA ALA A 13 -18.80 -8.31 2.63
C ALA A 13 -18.44 -7.99 4.10
N ARG A 14 -17.90 -6.78 4.36
CA ARG A 14 -17.62 -6.33 5.74
C ARG A 14 -18.91 -6.21 6.54
N GLN A 15 -19.94 -5.58 6.00
CA GLN A 15 -21.22 -5.45 6.69
C GLN A 15 -21.88 -6.81 6.94
N ALA A 16 -21.82 -7.73 5.98
CA ALA A 16 -22.33 -9.09 6.14
C ALA A 16 -21.61 -9.88 7.25
N GLN A 17 -20.29 -9.68 7.41
CA GLN A 17 -19.56 -10.28 8.53
C GLN A 17 -19.97 -9.68 9.87
N LEU A 18 -20.09 -8.37 9.95
CA LEU A 18 -20.38 -7.65 11.19
C LEU A 18 -21.84 -7.84 11.64
N SER A 19 -22.79 -7.97 10.70
CA SER A 19 -24.18 -8.26 11.01
C SER A 19 -24.37 -9.60 11.75
N LYS A 20 -23.46 -10.59 11.55
CA LYS A 20 -23.46 -11.82 12.33
C LYS A 20 -23.22 -11.59 13.83
N HIS A 21 -22.62 -10.46 14.17
CA HIS A 21 -22.37 -10.04 15.55
C HIS A 21 -23.39 -8.98 16.04
N GLY A 22 -24.48 -8.78 15.30
CA GLY A 22 -25.60 -7.94 15.69
C GLY A 22 -25.39 -6.43 15.53
N PHE A 23 -24.38 -5.98 14.74
CA PHE A 23 -24.19 -4.53 14.52
C PHE A 23 -23.85 -4.18 13.06
N ILE A 24 -24.13 -2.94 12.70
CA ILE A 24 -23.76 -2.31 11.42
C ILE A 24 -22.59 -1.36 11.69
N CYS A 25 -21.51 -1.45 10.94
CA CYS A 25 -20.37 -0.57 11.09
C CYS A 25 -20.60 0.77 10.43
N THR A 26 -20.41 1.84 11.20
CA THR A 26 -20.50 3.23 10.73
C THR A 26 -19.13 3.96 10.83
N CYS A 27 -18.01 3.23 10.84
CA CYS A 27 -16.69 3.83 10.89
C CYS A 27 -16.44 4.71 9.63
N ARG A 28 -15.40 5.54 9.70
CA ARG A 28 -15.03 6.46 8.61
C ARG A 28 -14.98 5.77 7.23
N LEU A 29 -14.36 4.59 7.14
CA LEU A 29 -14.28 3.85 5.88
C LEU A 29 -15.67 3.45 5.37
N CYS A 30 -16.53 2.89 6.24
CA CYS A 30 -17.88 2.49 5.86
C CYS A 30 -18.75 3.69 5.44
N ALA A 31 -18.60 4.82 6.12
CA ALA A 31 -19.30 6.05 5.73
C ALA A 31 -18.87 6.56 4.35
N LEU A 32 -17.56 6.51 4.05
CA LEU A 32 -17.04 6.85 2.73
C LEU A 32 -17.51 5.89 1.64
N ASP A 33 -17.57 4.58 1.93
CA ASP A 33 -18.07 3.59 0.97
C ASP A 33 -19.57 3.77 0.69
N VAL A 34 -20.36 4.17 1.66
CA VAL A 34 -21.76 4.55 1.45
C VAL A 34 -21.86 5.79 0.56
N ALA A 35 -21.02 6.80 0.79
CA ALA A 35 -20.99 8.04 0.00
C ALA A 35 -20.57 7.81 -1.46
N ASP A 36 -19.73 6.82 -1.74
CA ASP A 36 -19.38 6.44 -3.13
C ASP A 36 -20.62 5.93 -3.92
N GLY A 37 -21.61 5.36 -3.24
CA GLY A 37 -22.81 4.78 -3.85
C GLY A 37 -22.63 3.32 -4.28
N VAL A 38 -23.76 2.63 -4.41
CA VAL A 38 -23.81 1.18 -4.69
C VAL A 38 -23.21 0.84 -6.05
N GLU A 39 -23.56 1.59 -7.08
CA GLU A 39 -23.09 1.33 -8.46
C GLU A 39 -21.58 1.47 -8.58
N GLN A 40 -20.99 2.49 -7.94
CA GLN A 40 -19.54 2.70 -7.97
C GLN A 40 -18.80 1.59 -7.21
N ARG A 41 -19.34 1.12 -6.08
CA ARG A 41 -18.76 -0.02 -5.35
C ARG A 41 -18.79 -1.30 -6.19
N LYS A 42 -19.93 -1.62 -6.83
CA LYS A 42 -20.04 -2.79 -7.71
C LYS A 42 -19.07 -2.72 -8.88
N ARG A 43 -18.97 -1.56 -9.54
CA ARG A 43 -18.01 -1.36 -10.63
C ARG A 43 -16.56 -1.59 -10.18
N ARG A 44 -16.21 -1.15 -8.99
CA ARG A 44 -14.91 -1.37 -8.38
C ARG A 44 -14.64 -2.87 -8.15
N GLU A 45 -15.62 -3.57 -7.57
CA GLU A 45 -15.55 -5.02 -7.37
C GLU A 45 -15.40 -5.79 -8.70
N GLU A 46 -16.10 -5.39 -9.75
CA GLU A 46 -15.99 -5.98 -11.08
C GLU A 46 -14.57 -5.83 -11.67
N VAL A 47 -13.96 -4.65 -11.54
CA VAL A 47 -12.58 -4.42 -11.99
C VAL A 47 -11.61 -5.33 -11.21
N PHE A 48 -11.76 -5.44 -9.89
CA PHE A 48 -10.94 -6.34 -9.08
C PHE A 48 -11.15 -7.81 -9.39
N ALA A 49 -12.37 -8.23 -9.68
CA ALA A 49 -12.68 -9.63 -9.99
C ALA A 49 -12.22 -10.05 -11.38
N ARG A 50 -12.31 -9.15 -12.36
CA ARG A 50 -12.09 -9.48 -13.78
C ARG A 50 -10.74 -9.01 -14.30
N ASP A 51 -10.42 -7.75 -14.08
CA ASP A 51 -9.31 -7.08 -14.78
C ASP A 51 -7.99 -7.16 -13.99
N TRP A 52 -8.08 -7.16 -12.65
CA TRP A 52 -6.91 -7.15 -11.79
C TRP A 52 -6.11 -8.47 -11.75
N PRO A 53 -6.73 -9.68 -11.63
CA PRO A 53 -5.98 -10.93 -11.51
C PRO A 53 -5.03 -11.21 -12.66
N PRO A 54 -5.41 -11.07 -13.96
CA PRO A 54 -4.49 -11.29 -15.06
C PRO A 54 -3.33 -10.28 -15.10
N LEU A 55 -3.57 -9.03 -14.71
CA LEU A 55 -2.50 -8.03 -14.58
C LEU A 55 -1.51 -8.39 -13.48
N LEU A 56 -2.01 -8.86 -12.34
CA LEU A 56 -1.19 -9.29 -11.23
C LEU A 56 -0.32 -10.50 -11.56
N GLU A 57 -0.85 -11.47 -12.30
CA GLU A 57 -0.11 -12.64 -12.76
C GLU A 57 1.01 -12.25 -13.74
N ARG A 58 0.70 -11.40 -14.74
CA ARG A 58 1.70 -10.87 -15.67
C ARG A 58 2.79 -10.07 -14.94
N SER A 59 2.40 -9.22 -13.99
CA SER A 59 3.33 -8.45 -13.15
C SER A 59 4.31 -9.38 -12.41
N ARG A 60 3.81 -10.43 -11.78
CA ARG A 60 4.65 -11.42 -11.08
C ARG A 60 5.60 -12.16 -12.01
N ALA A 61 5.14 -12.51 -13.22
CA ALA A 61 5.95 -13.19 -14.20
C ALA A 61 7.16 -12.35 -14.66
N LEU A 62 6.98 -11.04 -14.85
CA LEU A 62 8.06 -10.14 -15.25
C LEU A 62 9.18 -10.05 -14.19
N PHE A 63 8.84 -9.97 -12.90
CA PHE A 63 9.84 -9.97 -11.83
C PHE A 63 10.59 -11.30 -11.72
N LYS A 64 9.93 -12.44 -11.96
CA LYS A 64 10.58 -13.75 -11.98
C LYS A 64 11.49 -13.94 -13.20
N GLY A 65 11.11 -13.39 -14.35
CA GLY A 65 11.77 -13.57 -15.63
C GLY A 65 12.97 -12.65 -15.90
N ARG A 66 13.32 -11.74 -14.99
CA ARG A 66 14.34 -10.68 -15.21
C ARG A 66 14.07 -9.88 -16.49
N ALA A 67 12.84 -9.44 -16.67
CA ALA A 67 12.42 -8.63 -17.81
C ALA A 67 13.24 -7.33 -17.89
N ASP A 68 13.37 -6.79 -19.10
CA ASP A 68 14.00 -5.50 -19.34
C ASP A 68 13.11 -4.33 -18.90
N SER A 69 13.65 -3.12 -18.93
CA SER A 69 12.93 -1.92 -18.48
C SER A 69 11.76 -1.54 -19.39
N GLU A 70 11.78 -1.92 -20.68
CA GLU A 70 10.64 -1.65 -21.59
C GLU A 70 9.45 -2.53 -21.26
N ALA A 71 9.66 -3.82 -20.97
CA ALA A 71 8.60 -4.70 -20.49
C ALA A 71 7.98 -4.23 -19.16
N HIS A 72 8.80 -3.69 -18.27
CA HIS A 72 8.32 -3.06 -17.04
C HIS A 72 7.51 -1.79 -17.30
N LYS A 73 7.89 -0.99 -18.29
CA LYS A 73 7.16 0.22 -18.69
C LYS A 73 5.78 -0.11 -19.27
N ASP A 74 5.71 -1.07 -20.21
CA ASP A 74 4.44 -1.56 -20.76
C ASP A 74 3.51 -2.09 -19.67
N MET A 75 4.07 -2.81 -18.69
CA MET A 75 3.29 -3.32 -17.56
C MET A 75 2.80 -2.19 -16.66
N ALA A 76 3.64 -1.19 -16.39
CA ALA A 76 3.24 -0.02 -15.61
C ALA A 76 2.10 0.75 -16.29
N GLU A 77 2.12 0.91 -17.62
CA GLU A 77 1.05 1.55 -18.37
C GLU A 77 -0.27 0.77 -18.27
N ALA A 78 -0.21 -0.57 -18.40
CA ALA A 78 -1.39 -1.43 -18.24
C ALA A 78 -1.98 -1.34 -16.81
N LEU A 79 -1.13 -1.33 -15.79
CA LEU A 79 -1.55 -1.16 -14.40
C LEU A 79 -2.11 0.24 -14.13
N LEU A 80 -1.53 1.29 -14.72
CA LEU A 80 -2.03 2.67 -14.62
C LEU A 80 -3.42 2.83 -15.27
N ALA A 81 -3.67 2.16 -16.38
CA ALA A 81 -4.99 2.16 -17.01
C ALA A 81 -6.05 1.56 -16.06
N ALA A 82 -5.73 0.43 -15.41
CA ALA A 82 -6.60 -0.18 -14.41
C ALA A 82 -6.76 0.73 -13.17
N ALA A 83 -5.67 1.35 -12.70
CA ALA A 83 -5.69 2.30 -11.58
C ALA A 83 -6.62 3.48 -11.86
N ASN A 84 -6.54 4.08 -13.04
CA ASN A 84 -7.40 5.20 -13.45
C ASN A 84 -8.88 4.79 -13.50
N THR A 85 -9.16 3.56 -13.98
CA THR A 85 -10.52 3.02 -13.96
C THR A 85 -11.04 2.88 -12.54
N LEU A 86 -10.25 2.33 -11.63
CA LEU A 86 -10.59 2.20 -10.21
C LEU A 86 -10.77 3.57 -9.55
N GLU A 87 -9.86 4.52 -9.78
CA GLU A 87 -9.98 5.87 -9.23
C GLU A 87 -11.27 6.57 -9.63
N SER A 88 -11.73 6.37 -10.87
CA SER A 88 -12.99 6.93 -11.35
C SER A 88 -14.24 6.42 -10.62
N THR A 89 -14.10 5.33 -9.84
CA THR A 89 -15.19 4.76 -9.04
C THR A 89 -15.33 5.37 -7.64
N TYR A 90 -14.41 6.24 -7.25
CA TYR A 90 -14.47 6.93 -5.96
C TYR A 90 -15.11 8.31 -6.09
N ALA A 91 -15.89 8.69 -5.08
CA ALA A 91 -16.43 10.05 -5.03
C ALA A 91 -15.27 11.07 -4.93
N PRO A 92 -15.34 12.21 -5.64
CA PRO A 92 -14.29 13.24 -5.59
C PRO A 92 -14.01 13.77 -4.17
N THR A 93 -15.01 13.72 -3.29
CA THR A 93 -14.94 14.16 -1.90
C THR A 93 -14.30 13.15 -0.95
N ARG A 94 -14.01 11.93 -1.42
CA ARG A 94 -13.51 10.85 -0.56
C ARG A 94 -12.13 11.13 0.06
N GLY A 95 -11.29 11.92 -0.60
CA GLY A 95 -9.91 12.14 -0.17
C GLY A 95 -9.00 10.92 -0.48
N ALA A 96 -7.91 10.80 0.28
CA ALA A 96 -6.88 9.80 0.00
C ALA A 96 -7.25 8.37 0.46
N LEU A 97 -8.12 8.20 1.47
CA LEU A 97 -8.44 6.88 2.06
C LEU A 97 -9.19 5.97 1.05
N ARG A 98 -8.40 5.15 0.34
CA ARG A 98 -8.85 4.26 -0.76
C ARG A 98 -8.18 2.89 -0.64
N PRO A 99 -8.63 2.02 0.29
CA PRO A 99 -7.94 0.76 0.61
C PRO A 99 -7.63 -0.11 -0.61
N ASP A 100 -8.56 -0.17 -1.55
CA ASP A 100 -8.41 -0.97 -2.76
C ASP A 100 -7.25 -0.48 -3.66
N MET A 101 -6.86 0.80 -3.55
CA MET A 101 -5.77 1.38 -4.33
C MET A 101 -4.37 1.09 -3.78
N VAL A 102 -4.26 0.57 -2.57
CA VAL A 102 -2.96 0.33 -1.89
C VAL A 102 -2.08 -0.62 -2.71
N ASP A 103 -2.56 -1.82 -3.00
CA ASP A 103 -1.79 -2.79 -3.81
C ASP A 103 -1.64 -2.34 -5.26
N VAL A 104 -2.62 -1.62 -5.79
CA VAL A 104 -2.58 -1.08 -7.15
C VAL A 104 -1.41 -0.09 -7.29
N TRP A 105 -1.35 0.95 -6.46
CA TRP A 105 -0.26 1.93 -6.50
C TRP A 105 1.10 1.34 -6.16
N TYR A 106 1.15 0.43 -5.20
CA TYR A 106 2.37 -0.31 -4.88
C TYR A 106 2.89 -1.08 -6.11
N ARG A 107 2.03 -1.80 -6.83
CA ARG A 107 2.41 -2.55 -8.05
C ARG A 107 2.88 -1.65 -9.17
N VAL A 108 2.18 -0.56 -9.42
CA VAL A 108 2.63 0.44 -10.40
C VAL A 108 4.01 0.96 -10.01
N ALA A 109 4.22 1.33 -8.74
CA ALA A 109 5.49 1.83 -8.23
C ALA A 109 6.64 0.85 -8.43
N MET A 110 6.41 -0.46 -8.17
CA MET A 110 7.40 -1.52 -8.37
C MET A 110 7.90 -1.60 -9.82
N HIS A 111 7.01 -1.47 -10.80
CA HIS A 111 7.38 -1.48 -12.21
C HIS A 111 8.04 -0.17 -12.64
N VAL A 112 7.46 0.97 -12.24
CA VAL A 112 8.01 2.31 -12.55
C VAL A 112 9.42 2.48 -11.99
N ARG A 113 9.74 1.89 -10.85
CA ARG A 113 11.07 1.92 -10.23
C ARG A 113 12.17 1.41 -11.14
N GLN A 114 11.87 0.52 -12.09
CA GLN A 114 12.86 -0.04 -13.00
C GLN A 114 13.37 0.98 -14.05
N TYR A 115 12.70 2.14 -14.20
CA TYR A 115 13.07 3.15 -15.19
C TYR A 115 12.87 4.61 -14.75
N ASP A 116 12.02 4.88 -13.76
CA ASP A 116 11.72 6.25 -13.25
C ASP A 116 11.58 6.24 -11.71
N VAL A 117 12.71 6.28 -11.01
CA VAL A 117 12.76 6.23 -9.54
C VAL A 117 12.00 7.38 -8.87
N PRO A 118 12.11 8.67 -9.30
CA PRO A 118 11.34 9.75 -8.69
C PRO A 118 9.81 9.55 -8.80
N ARG A 119 9.34 9.03 -9.91
CA ARG A 119 7.91 8.70 -10.09
C ARG A 119 7.50 7.54 -9.21
N ALA A 120 8.33 6.52 -9.08
CA ALA A 120 8.07 5.36 -8.21
C ALA A 120 7.92 5.77 -6.74
N VAL A 121 8.77 6.68 -6.25
CA VAL A 121 8.67 7.24 -4.89
C VAL A 121 7.31 7.92 -4.68
N ARG A 122 6.87 8.76 -5.63
CA ARG A 122 5.54 9.40 -5.53
C ARG A 122 4.40 8.39 -5.48
N LEU A 123 4.44 7.36 -6.31
CA LEU A 123 3.43 6.29 -6.35
C LEU A 123 3.41 5.45 -5.08
N ALA A 124 4.58 5.14 -4.50
CA ALA A 124 4.67 4.43 -3.23
C ALA A 124 4.10 5.27 -2.07
N ARG A 125 4.34 6.59 -2.06
CA ARG A 125 3.70 7.53 -1.12
C ARG A 125 2.18 7.55 -1.31
N GLN A 126 1.70 7.61 -2.54
CA GLN A 126 0.26 7.54 -2.86
C GLN A 126 -0.38 6.24 -2.39
N SER A 127 0.34 5.11 -2.49
CA SER A 127 -0.08 3.83 -1.89
C SER A 127 -0.24 3.94 -0.38
N LEU A 128 0.69 4.60 0.32
CA LEU A 128 0.60 4.82 1.77
C LEU A 128 -0.56 5.74 2.14
N GLU A 129 -0.74 6.84 1.45
CA GLU A 129 -1.85 7.78 1.68
C GLU A 129 -3.21 7.08 1.50
N ALA A 130 -3.29 6.12 0.57
CA ALA A 130 -4.49 5.30 0.36
C ALA A 130 -4.83 4.42 1.57
N THR A 131 -3.90 4.17 2.49
CA THR A 131 -4.13 3.48 3.77
C THR A 131 -4.67 4.39 4.88
N GLY A 132 -4.71 5.69 4.66
CA GLY A 132 -5.00 6.71 5.67
C GLY A 132 -3.75 7.30 6.33
N ALA A 133 -2.55 6.85 5.97
CA ALA A 133 -1.31 7.44 6.49
C ALA A 133 -1.17 8.91 6.07
N VAL A 134 -0.58 9.72 6.95
CA VAL A 134 -0.23 11.12 6.67
C VAL A 134 1.28 11.24 6.62
N ILE A 135 1.79 11.63 5.45
CA ILE A 135 3.22 11.74 5.17
C ILE A 135 3.61 13.21 5.18
N GLU A 136 4.53 13.57 6.06
CA GLU A 136 5.10 14.92 6.12
C GLU A 136 6.32 15.05 5.22
N PRO A 137 6.68 16.26 4.80
CA PRO A 137 7.98 16.50 4.17
C PRO A 137 9.12 16.02 5.08
N PHE A 138 10.09 15.31 4.49
CA PHE A 138 11.22 14.82 5.27
C PHE A 138 11.98 15.98 5.94
N GLN A 139 12.22 15.85 7.25
CA GLN A 139 13.03 16.75 8.05
C GLN A 139 13.86 15.90 9.03
N PRO A 140 15.20 16.02 9.02
CA PRO A 140 16.05 15.27 9.95
C PRO A 140 15.60 15.44 11.40
N GLY A 141 15.50 14.33 12.14
CA GLY A 141 15.07 14.31 13.53
C GLY A 141 13.56 14.50 13.78
N LYS A 142 12.75 14.64 12.74
CA LYS A 142 11.28 14.68 12.86
C LYS A 142 10.62 13.43 12.32
N ARG A 143 9.42 13.12 12.84
CA ARG A 143 8.60 12.04 12.28
C ARG A 143 8.23 12.35 10.84
N HIS A 144 8.52 11.39 9.95
CA HIS A 144 8.17 11.49 8.54
C HIS A 144 6.74 11.01 8.26
N VAL A 145 6.22 10.08 9.06
CA VAL A 145 4.82 9.66 9.04
C VAL A 145 4.16 10.16 10.31
N SER A 146 3.34 11.20 10.22
CA SER A 146 2.69 11.86 11.36
C SER A 146 1.44 11.11 11.83
N HIS A 147 0.77 10.40 10.91
CA HIS A 147 -0.33 9.48 11.21
C HIS A 147 -0.05 8.13 10.57
N LEU A 148 -0.02 7.07 11.39
CA LEU A 148 0.21 5.71 10.90
C LEU A 148 -1.00 5.21 10.10
N PRO A 149 -0.82 4.19 9.24
CA PRO A 149 -1.91 3.59 8.47
C PRO A 149 -3.10 3.18 9.33
N ASP A 150 -4.30 3.50 8.88
CA ASP A 150 -5.56 3.02 9.50
C ASP A 150 -5.90 1.59 9.04
N LEU A 151 -5.43 1.21 7.85
CA LEU A 151 -5.82 0.00 7.12
C LEU A 151 -4.63 -0.58 6.34
N HIS A 152 -4.82 -1.81 5.81
CA HIS A 152 -3.88 -2.43 4.86
C HIS A 152 -2.42 -2.46 5.32
N PHE A 153 -2.21 -2.88 6.56
CA PHE A 153 -0.91 -2.78 7.22
C PHE A 153 0.21 -3.49 6.47
N ASP A 154 -0.04 -4.66 5.91
CA ASP A 154 0.95 -5.39 5.10
C ASP A 154 1.31 -4.61 3.84
N GLY A 155 0.33 -4.04 3.14
CA GLY A 155 0.54 -3.17 1.98
C GLY A 155 1.28 -1.89 2.34
N ALA A 156 0.92 -1.27 3.47
CA ALA A 156 1.59 -0.08 3.98
C ALA A 156 3.06 -0.37 4.32
N ILE A 157 3.35 -1.46 5.04
CA ILE A 157 4.71 -1.86 5.39
C ILE A 157 5.53 -2.13 4.12
N ARG A 158 4.99 -2.82 3.13
CA ARG A 158 5.67 -3.05 1.84
C ARG A 158 6.02 -1.75 1.13
N SER A 159 5.09 -0.78 1.12
CA SER A 159 5.35 0.54 0.51
C SER A 159 6.44 1.30 1.25
N MET A 160 6.44 1.26 2.59
CA MET A 160 7.50 1.86 3.42
C MET A 160 8.86 1.17 3.19
N LEU A 161 8.90 -0.17 3.10
CA LEU A 161 10.11 -0.92 2.81
C LEU A 161 10.64 -0.65 1.39
N MET A 162 9.76 -0.48 0.42
CA MET A 162 10.15 -0.05 -0.93
C MET A 162 10.77 1.36 -0.91
N LEU A 163 10.19 2.29 -0.15
CA LEU A 163 10.73 3.64 0.01
C LEU A 163 12.10 3.60 0.73
N PHE A 164 12.21 2.83 1.83
CA PHE A 164 13.47 2.58 2.51
C PHE A 164 14.55 2.11 1.54
N ASP A 165 14.31 1.02 0.81
CA ASP A 165 15.28 0.46 -0.13
C ASP A 165 15.62 1.46 -1.25
N THR A 166 14.65 2.18 -1.75
CA THR A 166 14.85 3.18 -2.81
C THR A 166 15.76 4.33 -2.34
N HIS A 167 15.52 4.89 -1.17
CA HIS A 167 16.36 5.96 -0.59
C HIS A 167 17.73 5.44 -0.17
N TRP A 168 17.80 4.19 0.34
CA TRP A 168 19.06 3.55 0.70
C TRP A 168 20.00 3.39 -0.50
N GLN A 169 19.48 2.91 -1.64
CA GLN A 169 20.24 2.78 -2.89
C GLN A 169 20.70 4.12 -3.46
N ARG A 170 20.03 5.22 -3.11
CA ARG A 170 20.40 6.59 -3.50
C ARG A 170 21.35 7.26 -2.52
N HIS A 171 21.81 6.56 -1.49
CA HIS A 171 22.65 7.09 -0.41
C HIS A 171 21.98 8.22 0.41
N GLU A 172 20.67 8.26 0.46
CA GLU A 172 19.84 9.18 1.25
C GLU A 172 19.52 8.50 2.61
N ALA A 173 20.57 8.24 3.41
CA ALA A 173 20.50 7.35 4.57
C ALA A 173 19.48 7.82 5.63
N ASP A 174 19.42 9.12 5.93
CA ASP A 174 18.51 9.66 6.96
C ASP A 174 17.03 9.46 6.58
N GLU A 175 16.68 9.69 5.31
CA GLU A 175 15.31 9.47 4.84
C GLU A 175 15.00 7.97 4.75
N ALA A 176 15.95 7.14 4.34
CA ALA A 176 15.80 5.70 4.36
C ALA A 176 15.51 5.17 5.78
N LEU A 177 16.29 5.61 6.78
CA LEU A 177 16.07 5.23 8.18
C LEU A 177 14.72 5.68 8.70
N ALA A 178 14.24 6.86 8.31
CA ALA A 178 12.91 7.33 8.69
C ALA A 178 11.78 6.42 8.15
N TRP A 179 11.94 5.88 6.94
CA TRP A 179 10.96 4.96 6.35
C TRP A 179 10.94 3.60 7.04
N ILE A 180 12.11 3.02 7.38
CA ILE A 180 12.11 1.72 8.05
C ILE A 180 11.64 1.83 9.49
N ASP A 181 11.91 2.95 10.17
CA ASP A 181 11.36 3.21 11.50
C ASP A 181 9.83 3.34 11.47
N ALA A 182 9.27 4.01 10.46
CA ALA A 182 7.82 4.07 10.27
C ALA A 182 7.22 2.68 10.00
N ALA A 183 7.88 1.84 9.21
CA ALA A 183 7.47 0.46 8.94
C ALA A 183 7.49 -0.38 10.22
N LEU A 184 8.55 -0.28 11.03
CA LEU A 184 8.66 -0.96 12.32
C LEU A 184 7.58 -0.49 13.29
N GLN A 185 7.33 0.82 13.41
CA GLN A 185 6.28 1.36 14.27
C GLN A 185 4.89 0.85 13.84
N THR A 186 4.60 0.85 12.52
CA THR A 186 3.35 0.29 11.99
C THR A 186 3.21 -1.19 12.37
N HIS A 187 4.26 -1.99 12.18
CA HIS A 187 4.27 -3.39 12.56
C HIS A 187 4.02 -3.59 14.06
N MET A 188 4.70 -2.83 14.91
CA MET A 188 4.57 -2.93 16.37
C MET A 188 3.16 -2.57 16.85
N CYS A 189 2.54 -1.55 16.28
CA CYS A 189 1.18 -1.14 16.61
C CYS A 189 0.14 -2.20 16.23
N MET A 190 0.38 -2.93 15.13
CA MET A 190 -0.63 -3.80 14.52
C MET A 190 -0.46 -5.27 14.85
N ILE A 191 0.78 -5.74 14.90
CA ILE A 191 1.11 -7.16 15.05
C ILE A 191 1.76 -7.40 16.42
N GLY A 192 2.51 -6.42 16.93
CA GLY A 192 3.33 -6.58 18.13
C GLY A 192 4.66 -7.29 17.86
N GLY A 193 5.26 -7.86 18.92
CA GLY A 193 6.46 -8.71 18.84
C GLY A 193 7.78 -7.97 18.59
N GLY A 194 7.76 -6.65 18.46
CA GLY A 194 8.93 -5.82 18.37
C GLY A 194 9.80 -6.06 17.11
N ARG A 195 11.05 -5.56 17.16
CA ARG A 195 12.00 -5.57 16.05
C ARG A 195 12.36 -6.98 15.56
N ALA A 196 12.51 -7.94 16.48
CA ALA A 196 12.89 -9.32 16.11
C ALA A 196 11.82 -9.98 15.21
N LEU A 197 10.54 -9.83 15.56
CA LEU A 197 9.45 -10.36 14.75
C LEU A 197 9.30 -9.59 13.42
N PHE A 198 9.52 -8.28 13.43
CA PHE A 198 9.56 -7.47 12.21
C PHE A 198 10.60 -8.00 11.22
N VAL A 199 11.84 -8.18 11.68
CA VAL A 199 12.92 -8.74 10.86
C VAL A 199 12.58 -10.14 10.37
N GLN A 200 12.13 -11.02 11.25
CA GLN A 200 11.73 -12.38 10.89
C GLN A 200 10.66 -12.39 9.78
N ARG A 201 9.70 -11.48 9.83
CA ARG A 201 8.59 -11.43 8.87
C ARG A 201 8.98 -10.81 7.54
N TRP A 202 9.85 -9.80 7.55
CA TRP A 202 10.11 -8.95 6.38
C TRP A 202 11.50 -9.10 5.76
N ALA A 203 12.48 -9.73 6.45
CA ALA A 203 13.84 -9.94 5.94
C ALA A 203 13.94 -10.99 4.82
N HIS A 204 12.89 -11.78 4.59
CA HIS A 204 12.87 -12.78 3.51
C HIS A 204 12.49 -12.21 2.13
N GLY A 205 12.35 -10.89 2.04
CA GLY A 205 12.06 -10.18 0.81
C GLY A 205 13.30 -9.55 0.17
N ASP A 206 13.05 -8.77 -0.86
CA ASP A 206 14.06 -8.09 -1.66
C ASP A 206 14.64 -6.83 -0.97
N TYR A 207 14.50 -6.69 0.36
CA TYR A 207 14.87 -5.48 1.07
C TYR A 207 16.16 -5.67 1.90
N PRO A 208 17.11 -4.70 1.87
CA PRO A 208 18.40 -4.80 2.56
C PRO A 208 18.29 -4.55 4.07
N LEU A 209 17.42 -5.30 4.78
CA LEU A 209 17.23 -5.16 6.22
C LEU A 209 18.49 -5.46 7.04
N ASP A 210 19.38 -6.33 6.52
CA ASP A 210 20.67 -6.62 7.17
C ASP A 210 21.55 -5.36 7.23
N ALA A 211 21.51 -4.52 6.19
CA ALA A 211 22.24 -3.26 6.18
C ALA A 211 21.72 -2.29 7.26
N TRP A 212 20.39 -2.23 7.43
CA TRP A 212 19.79 -1.44 8.52
C TRP A 212 20.13 -2.01 9.90
N LEU A 213 20.13 -3.33 10.07
CA LEU A 213 20.51 -3.97 11.34
C LEU A 213 21.95 -3.65 11.76
N ALA A 214 22.84 -3.47 10.79
CA ALA A 214 24.24 -3.12 11.05
C ALA A 214 24.43 -1.66 11.49
N THR A 215 23.43 -0.79 11.32
CA THR A 215 23.49 0.64 11.72
C THR A 215 22.95 0.90 13.14
N CYS A 216 22.45 -0.09 13.80
CA CYS A 216 21.85 -0.04 15.14
C CYS A 216 22.69 -0.78 16.16
#